data_3b9fb89622fac103a9673772d71599cb
#
_entry.id   3b9fb89622fac103a9673772d71599cb
#
_cell.length_a   1.000
_cell.length_b   1.000
_cell.length_c   1.000
_cell.angle_alpha   90.00
_cell.angle_beta   90.00
_cell.angle_gamma   90.00
#
_symmetry.space_group_name_H-M   'P 1'
#
loop_
_entity.id
_entity.type
_entity.pdbx_description
1 polymer ?
#
loop_
_entity_poly.entity_id
_entity_poly.type
_entity_poly.pdbx_seq_one_letter_code
_entity_poly.pdbx_strand_id
1 'polypeptide(L)'
;IDPDMMATMPKSLTAATGMDALTHAIEGYITKAAWDMTDMFHLHAIELIAKHLRGAVENTPEGREGMALAQYVAGMGFSNVGLGIVHSMAHGLGALYDTPHGVANAIILPTIMEYNAPCTGEKYRDIAKAMGVTGTETMSQEEYRKAAVDAVKQLAADVGIPADLKAIVKDEDVQFLAGPAY
;
A
#
# COMPACT_ATOMS: atom_id res chain seq x y z
N ILE A 1 19.33 6.25 8.48
CA ILE A 1 18.85 5.31 7.44
C ILE A 1 19.98 5.16 6.43
N ASP A 2 20.36 3.94 6.13
CA ASP A 2 21.45 3.64 5.21
C ASP A 2 20.89 2.78 4.04
N PRO A 3 20.70 3.35 2.84
CA PRO A 3 20.14 2.64 1.70
C PRO A 3 21.07 1.53 1.18
N ASP A 4 22.37 1.58 1.43
CA ASP A 4 23.33 0.55 1.00
C ASP A 4 23.01 -0.81 1.65
N MET A 5 22.42 -0.82 2.84
CA MET A 5 21.96 -2.04 3.51
C MET A 5 20.88 -2.80 2.73
N MET A 6 20.21 -2.13 1.79
CA MET A 6 19.16 -2.72 0.94
C MET A 6 19.64 -3.02 -0.48
N ALA A 7 20.89 -2.70 -0.84
CA ALA A 7 21.42 -2.80 -2.21
C ALA A 7 21.37 -4.23 -2.79
N THR A 8 21.38 -5.24 -1.93
CA THR A 8 21.34 -6.66 -2.33
C THR A 8 19.94 -7.28 -2.33
N MET A 9 18.90 -6.52 -1.98
CA MET A 9 17.52 -7.04 -1.98
C MET A 9 17.07 -7.42 -3.39
N PRO A 10 16.53 -8.65 -3.59
CA PRO A 10 15.96 -9.06 -4.87
C PRO A 10 14.79 -8.18 -5.30
N LYS A 11 14.56 -8.06 -6.61
CA LYS A 11 13.46 -7.27 -7.18
C LYS A 11 12.10 -7.62 -6.59
N SER A 12 11.79 -8.93 -6.47
CA SER A 12 10.51 -9.40 -5.91
C SER A 12 10.31 -9.01 -4.45
N LEU A 13 11.37 -9.09 -3.63
CA LEU A 13 11.30 -8.65 -2.24
C LEU A 13 11.16 -7.13 -2.14
N THR A 14 11.89 -6.39 -2.97
CA THR A 14 11.78 -4.92 -3.04
C THR A 14 10.36 -4.48 -3.41
N ALA A 15 9.76 -5.13 -4.41
CA ALA A 15 8.38 -4.86 -4.84
C ALA A 15 7.39 -5.16 -3.71
N ALA A 16 7.47 -6.33 -3.11
CA ALA A 16 6.57 -6.76 -2.04
C ALA A 16 6.65 -5.84 -0.82
N THR A 17 7.85 -5.57 -0.31
CA THR A 17 8.05 -4.72 0.87
C THR A 17 7.75 -3.24 0.59
N GLY A 18 7.97 -2.78 -0.63
CA GLY A 18 7.62 -1.41 -1.04
C GLY A 18 6.11 -1.21 -1.14
N MET A 19 5.37 -2.18 -1.67
CA MET A 19 3.90 -2.16 -1.67
C MET A 19 3.32 -2.33 -0.27
N ASP A 20 4.00 -3.07 0.60
CA ASP A 20 3.65 -3.16 2.03
C ASP A 20 3.78 -1.79 2.73
N ALA A 21 4.88 -1.07 2.49
CA ALA A 21 5.05 0.29 2.99
C ALA A 21 3.96 1.25 2.46
N LEU A 22 3.52 1.09 1.21
CA LEU A 22 2.38 1.83 0.66
C LEU A 22 1.08 1.49 1.39
N THR A 23 0.87 0.21 1.69
CA THR A 23 -0.31 -0.25 2.44
C THR A 23 -0.33 0.35 3.84
N HIS A 24 0.81 0.35 4.54
CA HIS A 24 0.97 1.01 5.85
C HIS A 24 0.57 2.49 5.78
N ALA A 25 1.07 3.21 4.76
CA ALA A 25 0.79 4.63 4.61
C ALA A 25 -0.69 4.91 4.28
N ILE A 26 -1.29 4.14 3.39
CA ILE A 26 -2.71 4.32 3.02
C ILE A 26 -3.63 3.96 4.19
N GLU A 27 -3.44 2.79 4.83
CA GLU A 27 -4.28 2.40 5.97
C GLU A 27 -4.12 3.35 7.16
N GLY A 28 -2.89 3.75 7.48
CA GLY A 28 -2.64 4.73 8.51
C GLY A 28 -3.24 6.10 8.22
N TYR A 29 -3.32 6.51 6.95
CA TYR A 29 -3.96 7.77 6.54
C TYR A 29 -5.48 7.73 6.71
N ILE A 30 -6.14 6.61 6.37
CA ILE A 30 -7.61 6.52 6.38
C ILE A 30 -8.19 5.99 7.70
N THR A 31 -7.36 5.53 8.65
CA THR A 31 -7.86 5.03 9.94
C THR A 31 -8.57 6.12 10.74
N LYS A 32 -9.51 5.72 11.61
CA LYS A 32 -10.25 6.65 12.48
C LYS A 32 -9.37 7.34 13.53
N ALA A 33 -8.19 6.77 13.82
CA ALA A 33 -7.21 7.34 14.75
C ALA A 33 -6.31 8.40 14.10
N ALA A 34 -6.38 8.57 12.77
CA ALA A 34 -5.56 9.52 12.03
C ALA A 34 -5.84 10.97 12.43
N TRP A 35 -4.79 11.80 12.44
CA TRP A 35 -4.84 13.23 12.75
C TRP A 35 -3.74 13.98 12.00
N ASP A 36 -3.80 15.30 11.99
CA ASP A 36 -2.98 16.17 11.12
C ASP A 36 -1.50 15.81 11.06
N MET A 37 -0.88 15.48 12.20
CA MET A 37 0.55 15.15 12.22
C MET A 37 0.83 13.79 11.56
N THR A 38 0.00 12.77 11.80
CA THR A 38 0.17 11.46 11.16
C THR A 38 -0.20 11.50 9.69
N ASP A 39 -1.19 12.30 9.32
CA ASP A 39 -1.61 12.51 7.93
C ASP A 39 -0.45 13.07 7.10
N MET A 40 0.32 14.01 7.64
CA MET A 40 1.52 14.54 6.99
C MET A 40 2.56 13.46 6.67
N PHE A 41 2.85 12.56 7.61
CA PHE A 41 3.77 11.45 7.38
C PHE A 41 3.25 10.48 6.31
N HIS A 42 1.99 10.10 6.40
CA HIS A 42 1.40 9.14 5.48
C HIS A 42 1.35 9.66 4.04
N LEU A 43 0.88 10.91 3.83
CA LEU A 43 0.83 11.49 2.48
C LEU A 43 2.23 11.63 1.89
N HIS A 44 3.21 12.07 2.66
CA HIS A 44 4.59 12.16 2.19
C HIS A 44 5.18 10.78 1.87
N ALA A 45 4.88 9.75 2.68
CA ALA A 45 5.30 8.38 2.37
C ALA A 45 4.68 7.87 1.06
N ILE A 46 3.37 8.09 0.83
CA ILE A 46 2.69 7.72 -0.42
C ILE A 46 3.37 8.37 -1.62
N GLU A 47 3.65 9.67 -1.55
CA GLU A 47 4.34 10.42 -2.61
C GLU A 47 5.72 9.85 -2.93
N LEU A 48 6.53 9.61 -1.90
CA LEU A 48 7.85 9.02 -2.05
C LEU A 48 7.80 7.62 -2.67
N ILE A 49 6.87 6.76 -2.22
CA ILE A 49 6.73 5.40 -2.75
C ILE A 49 6.30 5.44 -4.21
N ALA A 50 5.29 6.26 -4.54
CA ALA A 50 4.80 6.40 -5.92
C ALA A 50 5.92 6.83 -6.88
N LYS A 51 6.82 7.69 -6.42
CA LYS A 51 7.96 8.20 -7.19
C LYS A 51 9.10 7.20 -7.31
N HIS A 52 9.45 6.49 -6.23
CA HIS A 52 10.74 5.80 -6.12
C HIS A 52 10.66 4.26 -6.20
N LEU A 53 9.48 3.63 -5.98
CA LEU A 53 9.39 2.18 -5.89
C LEU A 53 9.83 1.49 -7.20
N ARG A 54 9.42 2.00 -8.36
CA ARG A 54 9.84 1.44 -9.66
C ARG A 54 11.37 1.45 -9.81
N GLY A 55 11.99 2.58 -9.48
CA GLY A 55 13.46 2.72 -9.50
C GLY A 55 14.15 1.82 -8.49
N ALA A 56 13.58 1.64 -7.31
CA ALA A 56 14.13 0.73 -6.30
C ALA A 56 14.09 -0.74 -6.76
N VAL A 57 13.01 -1.16 -7.42
CA VAL A 57 12.89 -2.51 -8.01
C VAL A 57 13.94 -2.72 -9.11
N GLU A 58 14.25 -1.69 -9.89
CA GLU A 58 15.35 -1.71 -10.88
C GLU A 58 16.74 -1.50 -10.23
N ASN A 59 16.78 -1.39 -8.91
CA ASN A 59 18.00 -1.23 -8.12
C ASN A 59 18.78 0.06 -8.42
N THR A 60 18.08 1.15 -8.76
CA THR A 60 18.74 2.45 -8.92
C THR A 60 19.09 3.05 -7.55
N PRO A 61 20.25 3.74 -7.41
CA PRO A 61 20.62 4.39 -6.14
C PRO A 61 19.55 5.37 -5.63
N GLU A 62 19.00 6.20 -6.51
CA GLU A 62 17.93 7.15 -6.18
C GLU A 62 16.64 6.44 -5.71
N GLY A 63 16.27 5.33 -6.36
CA GLY A 63 15.12 4.52 -5.97
C GLY A 63 15.32 3.90 -4.58
N ARG A 64 16.50 3.34 -4.31
CA ARG A 64 16.85 2.77 -3.01
C ARG A 64 16.82 3.81 -1.89
N GLU A 65 17.44 4.96 -2.11
CA GLU A 65 17.45 6.06 -1.15
C GLU A 65 16.03 6.58 -0.86
N GLY A 66 15.24 6.82 -1.92
CA GLY A 66 13.85 7.25 -1.79
C GLY A 66 13.00 6.26 -1.02
N MET A 67 13.12 4.95 -1.29
CA MET A 67 12.37 3.92 -0.58
C MET A 67 12.84 3.70 0.85
N ALA A 68 14.14 3.87 1.14
CA ALA A 68 14.66 3.83 2.50
C ALA A 68 14.03 4.93 3.38
N LEU A 69 13.87 6.13 2.84
CA LEU A 69 13.18 7.22 3.52
C LEU A 69 11.68 6.94 3.62
N ALA A 70 11.04 6.54 2.51
CA ALA A 70 9.60 6.36 2.43
C ALA A 70 9.06 5.36 3.47
N GLN A 71 9.67 4.18 3.59
CA GLN A 71 9.26 3.15 4.55
C GLN A 71 9.43 3.64 6.01
N TYR A 72 10.47 4.41 6.28
CA TYR A 72 10.70 4.96 7.61
C TYR A 72 9.64 6.01 7.97
N VAL A 73 9.31 6.91 7.03
CA VAL A 73 8.26 7.91 7.21
C VAL A 73 6.89 7.25 7.39
N ALA A 74 6.57 6.21 6.60
CA ALA A 74 5.36 5.40 6.79
C ALA A 74 5.32 4.79 8.20
N GLY A 75 6.46 4.26 8.67
CA GLY A 75 6.64 3.71 10.02
C GLY A 75 6.34 4.72 11.13
N MET A 76 6.83 5.95 11.00
CA MET A 76 6.53 7.03 11.94
C MET A 76 5.04 7.36 11.99
N GLY A 77 4.34 7.29 10.86
CA GLY A 77 2.91 7.53 10.79
C GLY A 77 2.10 6.42 11.47
N PHE A 78 2.14 5.20 10.92
CA PHE A 78 1.23 4.12 11.35
C PHE A 78 1.49 3.62 12.77
N SER A 79 2.71 3.73 13.30
CA SER A 79 3.02 3.36 14.68
C SER A 79 2.22 4.15 15.73
N ASN A 80 1.67 5.29 15.35
CA ASN A 80 0.85 6.14 16.22
C ASN A 80 -0.66 5.91 16.07
N VAL A 81 -1.13 5.32 14.96
CA VAL A 81 -2.56 5.25 14.63
C VAL A 81 -3.05 3.86 14.28
N GLY A 82 -2.14 2.90 14.13
CA GLY A 82 -2.46 1.53 13.76
C GLY A 82 -2.75 1.36 12.28
N LEU A 83 -3.21 0.17 11.93
CA LEU A 83 -3.47 -0.30 10.57
C LEU A 83 -4.96 -0.65 10.40
N GLY A 84 -5.32 -1.32 9.32
CA GLY A 84 -6.70 -1.61 8.98
C GLY A 84 -6.95 -3.04 8.50
N ILE A 85 -7.99 -3.19 7.68
CA ILE A 85 -8.52 -4.48 7.22
C ILE A 85 -7.54 -5.22 6.31
N VAL A 86 -6.74 -4.50 5.50
CA VAL A 86 -5.75 -5.13 4.60
C VAL A 86 -4.78 -5.99 5.39
N HIS A 87 -4.15 -5.41 6.41
CA HIS A 87 -3.20 -6.14 7.26
C HIS A 87 -3.88 -7.28 8.04
N SER A 88 -5.10 -7.08 8.54
CA SER A 88 -5.85 -8.14 9.22
C SER A 88 -6.10 -9.35 8.32
N MET A 89 -6.46 -9.13 7.06
CA MET A 89 -6.64 -10.21 6.07
C MET A 89 -5.33 -10.84 5.63
N ALA A 90 -4.27 -10.03 5.43
CA ALA A 90 -2.96 -10.53 5.03
C ALA A 90 -2.36 -11.49 6.07
N HIS A 91 -2.58 -11.27 7.36
CA HIS A 91 -2.15 -12.18 8.43
C HIS A 91 -2.79 -13.57 8.27
N GLY A 92 -4.07 -13.65 7.92
CA GLY A 92 -4.75 -14.93 7.66
C GLY A 92 -4.12 -15.69 6.48
N LEU A 93 -3.77 -14.99 5.40
CA LEU A 93 -3.08 -15.58 4.25
C LEU A 93 -1.68 -16.06 4.60
N GLY A 94 -0.93 -15.30 5.38
CA GLY A 94 0.38 -15.72 5.87
C GLY A 94 0.30 -16.97 6.74
N ALA A 95 -0.68 -17.04 7.65
CA ALA A 95 -0.85 -18.16 8.56
C ALA A 95 -1.26 -19.45 7.85
N LEU A 96 -2.11 -19.38 6.80
CA LEU A 96 -2.65 -20.58 6.14
C LEU A 96 -1.81 -21.05 4.96
N TYR A 97 -1.23 -20.12 4.19
CA TYR A 97 -0.54 -20.42 2.93
C TYR A 97 0.93 -20.05 2.92
N ASP A 98 1.47 -19.57 4.04
CA ASP A 98 2.83 -19.02 4.10
C ASP A 98 3.09 -17.94 3.03
N THR A 99 2.04 -17.18 2.69
CA THR A 99 2.14 -16.12 1.69
C THR A 99 3.01 -14.99 2.22
N PRO A 100 4.02 -14.54 1.46
CA PRO A 100 4.83 -13.40 1.88
C PRO A 100 3.95 -12.18 2.18
N HIS A 101 4.13 -11.61 3.37
CA HIS A 101 3.26 -10.56 3.93
C HIS A 101 3.01 -9.39 2.97
N GLY A 102 4.09 -8.85 2.40
CA GLY A 102 3.98 -7.72 1.46
C GLY A 102 3.25 -8.08 0.15
N VAL A 103 3.34 -9.33 -0.31
CA VAL A 103 2.58 -9.81 -1.48
C VAL A 103 1.09 -9.87 -1.14
N ALA A 104 0.74 -10.45 0.02
CA ALA A 104 -0.65 -10.51 0.47
C ALA A 104 -1.27 -9.12 0.58
N ASN A 105 -0.59 -8.20 1.27
CA ASN A 105 -1.04 -6.81 1.40
C ASN A 105 -1.23 -6.14 0.03
N ALA A 106 -0.27 -6.27 -0.87
CA ALA A 106 -0.31 -5.62 -2.18
C ALA A 106 -1.48 -6.08 -3.06
N ILE A 107 -1.83 -7.38 -3.01
CA ILE A 107 -2.95 -7.94 -3.77
C ILE A 107 -4.31 -7.52 -3.17
N ILE A 108 -4.42 -7.50 -1.85
CA ILE A 108 -5.67 -7.17 -1.14
C ILE A 108 -5.97 -5.67 -1.17
N LEU A 109 -4.94 -4.83 -1.09
CA LEU A 109 -5.06 -3.38 -0.91
C LEU A 109 -6.06 -2.70 -1.86
N PRO A 110 -6.02 -2.89 -3.18
CA PRO A 110 -6.95 -2.19 -4.08
C PRO A 110 -8.42 -2.52 -3.82
N THR A 111 -8.73 -3.77 -3.51
CA THR A 111 -10.11 -4.22 -3.21
C THR A 111 -10.61 -3.60 -1.90
N ILE A 112 -9.77 -3.56 -0.87
CA ILE A 112 -10.14 -2.94 0.41
C ILE A 112 -10.19 -1.41 0.30
N MET A 113 -9.39 -0.81 -0.56
CA MET A 113 -9.54 0.61 -0.87
C MET A 113 -10.92 0.91 -1.45
N GLU A 114 -11.40 0.11 -2.41
CA GLU A 114 -12.76 0.25 -2.96
C GLU A 114 -13.84 0.10 -1.87
N TYR A 115 -13.68 -0.88 -0.99
CA TYR A 115 -14.60 -1.11 0.13
C TYR A 115 -14.63 0.06 1.12
N ASN A 116 -13.48 0.63 1.46
CA ASN A 116 -13.35 1.72 2.44
C ASN A 116 -13.73 3.09 1.86
N ALA A 117 -13.63 3.27 0.55
CA ALA A 117 -13.79 4.58 -0.12
C ALA A 117 -15.06 5.35 0.30
N PRO A 118 -16.26 4.73 0.46
CA PRO A 118 -17.47 5.45 0.87
C PRO A 118 -17.37 6.13 2.25
N CYS A 119 -16.53 5.61 3.15
CA CYS A 119 -16.43 6.05 4.55
C CYS A 119 -15.27 7.02 4.82
N THR A 120 -14.49 7.43 3.82
CA THR A 120 -13.22 8.16 4.00
C THR A 120 -13.28 9.65 3.64
N GLY A 121 -14.48 10.19 3.37
CA GLY A 121 -14.63 11.60 3.00
C GLY A 121 -13.83 11.93 1.73
N GLU A 122 -12.97 12.94 1.80
CA GLU A 122 -12.12 13.40 0.69
C GLU A 122 -10.71 12.81 0.70
N LYS A 123 -10.33 11.99 1.68
CA LYS A 123 -8.96 11.47 1.83
C LYS A 123 -8.42 10.76 0.58
N TYR A 124 -9.28 10.16 -0.23
CA TYR A 124 -8.87 9.54 -1.50
C TYR A 124 -8.45 10.54 -2.58
N ARG A 125 -8.91 11.79 -2.50
CA ARG A 125 -8.40 12.87 -3.36
C ARG A 125 -6.92 13.13 -3.07
N ASP A 126 -6.57 13.20 -1.79
CA ASP A 126 -5.19 13.41 -1.35
C ASP A 126 -4.30 12.21 -1.69
N ILE A 127 -4.82 10.98 -1.52
CA ILE A 127 -4.11 9.75 -1.94
C ILE A 127 -3.86 9.78 -3.46
N ALA A 128 -4.88 10.09 -4.27
CA ALA A 128 -4.72 10.17 -5.72
C ALA A 128 -3.65 11.19 -6.11
N LYS A 129 -3.68 12.38 -5.49
CA LYS A 129 -2.69 13.43 -5.70
C LYS A 129 -1.28 12.97 -5.32
N ALA A 130 -1.11 12.37 -4.14
CA ALA A 130 0.17 11.84 -3.68
C ALA A 130 0.70 10.70 -4.57
N MET A 131 -0.20 9.90 -5.17
CA MET A 131 0.14 8.89 -6.19
C MET A 131 0.51 9.48 -7.56
N GLY A 132 0.47 10.81 -7.72
CA GLY A 132 0.83 11.52 -8.95
C GLY A 132 -0.31 11.73 -9.94
N VAL A 133 -1.57 11.49 -9.56
CA VAL A 133 -2.73 11.78 -10.40
C VAL A 133 -2.93 13.30 -10.49
N THR A 134 -3.04 13.81 -11.70
CA THR A 134 -3.27 15.25 -11.97
C THR A 134 -4.75 15.58 -12.09
N GLY A 135 -5.12 16.82 -11.81
CA GLY A 135 -6.49 17.32 -11.96
C GLY A 135 -7.47 16.86 -10.88
N THR A 136 -6.96 16.34 -9.76
CA THR A 136 -7.78 15.80 -8.67
C THR A 136 -8.71 16.84 -8.03
N GLU A 137 -8.37 18.11 -8.14
CA GLU A 137 -9.14 19.25 -7.61
C GLU A 137 -10.49 19.45 -8.32
N THR A 138 -10.58 19.04 -9.59
CA THR A 138 -11.78 19.18 -10.43
C THR A 138 -12.58 17.88 -10.54
N MET A 139 -12.05 16.78 -10.06
CA MET A 139 -12.71 15.47 -10.08
C MET A 139 -13.87 15.41 -9.08
N SER A 140 -14.94 14.75 -9.49
CA SER A 140 -15.99 14.30 -8.57
C SER A 140 -15.44 13.29 -7.56
N GLN A 141 -16.21 13.03 -6.51
CA GLN A 141 -15.82 12.08 -5.47
C GLN A 141 -15.62 10.67 -6.02
N GLU A 142 -16.46 10.24 -6.95
CA GLU A 142 -16.34 8.94 -7.61
C GLU A 142 -15.07 8.86 -8.48
N GLU A 143 -14.78 9.91 -9.24
CA GLU A 143 -13.61 9.97 -10.11
C GLU A 143 -12.29 9.91 -9.34
N TYR A 144 -12.10 10.75 -8.29
CA TYR A 144 -10.84 10.71 -7.56
C TYR A 144 -10.68 9.44 -6.71
N ARG A 145 -11.76 8.84 -6.21
CA ARG A 145 -11.71 7.53 -5.53
C ARG A 145 -11.24 6.44 -6.47
N LYS A 146 -11.84 6.38 -7.66
CA LYS A 146 -11.42 5.44 -8.70
C LYS A 146 -9.97 5.70 -9.11
N ALA A 147 -9.59 6.94 -9.33
CA ALA A 147 -8.23 7.31 -9.74
C ALA A 147 -7.18 6.90 -8.71
N ALA A 148 -7.45 7.05 -7.40
CA ALA A 148 -6.56 6.58 -6.34
C ALA A 148 -6.35 5.07 -6.40
N VAL A 149 -7.43 4.30 -6.52
CA VAL A 149 -7.37 2.83 -6.63
C VAL A 149 -6.63 2.38 -7.90
N ASP A 150 -6.95 3.00 -9.03
CA ASP A 150 -6.30 2.68 -10.31
C ASP A 150 -4.79 2.98 -10.27
N ALA A 151 -4.37 4.07 -9.63
CA ALA A 151 -2.96 4.40 -9.48
C ALA A 151 -2.21 3.36 -8.63
N VAL A 152 -2.83 2.84 -7.57
CA VAL A 152 -2.27 1.76 -6.76
C VAL A 152 -2.19 0.45 -7.56
N LYS A 153 -3.25 0.08 -8.29
CA LYS A 153 -3.27 -1.09 -9.19
C LYS A 153 -2.16 -1.00 -10.25
N GLN A 154 -1.99 0.17 -10.83
CA GLN A 154 -0.95 0.39 -11.84
C GLN A 154 0.45 0.25 -11.24
N LEU A 155 0.72 0.84 -10.08
CA LEU A 155 2.01 0.69 -9.42
C LEU A 155 2.30 -0.78 -9.09
N ALA A 156 1.33 -1.52 -8.55
CA ALA A 156 1.48 -2.94 -8.26
C ALA A 156 1.82 -3.76 -9.51
N ALA A 157 1.13 -3.50 -10.62
CA ALA A 157 1.39 -4.14 -11.91
C ALA A 157 2.80 -3.81 -12.44
N ASP A 158 3.21 -2.54 -12.38
CA ASP A 158 4.52 -2.08 -12.87
C ASP A 158 5.69 -2.73 -12.11
N VAL A 159 5.51 -3.06 -10.84
CA VAL A 159 6.53 -3.71 -10.01
C VAL A 159 6.39 -5.24 -9.94
N GLY A 160 5.46 -5.80 -10.71
CA GLY A 160 5.31 -7.25 -10.90
C GLY A 160 4.59 -7.99 -9.77
N ILE A 161 3.72 -7.30 -9.02
CA ILE A 161 2.83 -7.94 -8.05
C ILE A 161 1.73 -8.71 -8.79
N PRO A 162 1.38 -9.95 -8.39
CA PRO A 162 0.24 -10.67 -8.96
C PRO A 162 -1.07 -9.90 -8.81
N ALA A 163 -1.94 -10.00 -9.81
CA ALA A 163 -3.19 -9.24 -9.85
C ALA A 163 -4.26 -9.78 -8.88
N ASP A 164 -4.20 -11.05 -8.52
CA ASP A 164 -5.19 -11.72 -7.67
C ASP A 164 -4.60 -12.89 -6.85
N LEU A 165 -5.42 -13.46 -5.98
CA LEU A 165 -5.06 -14.55 -5.08
C LEU A 165 -5.32 -15.96 -5.66
N LYS A 166 -5.81 -16.09 -6.91
CA LYS A 166 -6.25 -17.39 -7.46
C LYS A 166 -5.17 -18.45 -7.52
N ALA A 167 -3.91 -18.03 -7.65
CA ALA A 167 -2.77 -18.96 -7.63
C ALA A 167 -2.37 -19.39 -6.21
N ILE A 168 -2.90 -18.72 -5.19
CA ILE A 168 -2.50 -18.88 -3.78
C ILE A 168 -3.63 -19.54 -2.98
N VAL A 169 -4.85 -18.99 -3.07
CA VAL A 169 -6.00 -19.37 -2.23
C VAL A 169 -6.86 -20.42 -2.94
N LYS A 170 -7.22 -21.48 -2.21
CA LYS A 170 -8.19 -22.47 -2.67
C LYS A 170 -9.60 -22.00 -2.36
N ASP A 171 -10.55 -22.29 -3.27
CA ASP A 171 -11.95 -21.91 -3.12
C ASP A 171 -12.58 -22.45 -1.81
N GLU A 172 -12.18 -23.63 -1.37
CA GLU A 172 -12.65 -24.27 -0.13
C GLU A 172 -12.28 -23.51 1.15
N ASP A 173 -11.19 -22.72 1.11
CA ASP A 173 -10.65 -22.01 2.27
C ASP A 173 -11.15 -20.54 2.35
N VAL A 174 -11.84 -20.04 1.34
CA VAL A 174 -12.30 -18.64 1.27
C VAL A 174 -13.17 -18.28 2.48
N GLN A 175 -14.09 -19.17 2.88
CA GLN A 175 -14.97 -18.92 4.04
C GLN A 175 -14.19 -18.92 5.36
N PHE A 176 -13.19 -19.76 5.49
CA PHE A 176 -12.33 -19.80 6.68
C PHE A 176 -11.50 -18.50 6.78
N LEU A 177 -10.93 -18.04 5.68
CA LEU A 177 -10.16 -16.79 5.64
C LEU A 177 -11.01 -15.54 5.91
N ALA A 178 -12.28 -15.57 5.52
CA ALA A 178 -13.20 -14.46 5.77
C ALA A 178 -13.59 -14.33 7.26
N GLY A 179 -13.55 -15.42 8.04
CA GLY A 179 -13.95 -15.43 9.45
C GLY A 179 -13.05 -14.61 10.39
N PRO A 180 -11.72 -14.64 10.28
CA PRO A 180 -10.81 -13.90 11.17
C PRO A 180 -10.70 -12.39 10.89
N ALA A 181 -11.33 -11.87 9.85
CA ALA A 181 -11.24 -10.45 9.47
C ALA A 181 -12.17 -9.52 10.30
N TYR A 182 -12.88 -10.05 11.30
CA TYR A 182 -13.78 -9.30 12.18
C TYR A 182 -13.25 -9.19 13.60
#